data_73dcfe0dc2bcf25e5279acad9e968e84
#
_entry.id   73dcfe0dc2bcf25e5279acad9e968e84
#
_cell.length_a   1.000
_cell.length_b   1.000
_cell.length_c   1.000
_cell.angle_alpha   90.00
_cell.angle_beta   90.00
_cell.angle_gamma   90.00
#
_symmetry.space_group_name_H-M   'P 1'
#
loop_
_entity.id
_entity.type
_entity.pdbx_description
1 polymer ?
#
loop_
_entity_poly.entity_id
_entity_poly.type
_entity_poly.pdbx_seq_one_letter_code
_entity_poly.pdbx_strand_id
1 'polypeptide(L)'
;VMAEEKKIRGYGEGKTDTVVSVDEVLKESEKIKAKVSNEDLLSLSNNAKFLEINGLQAGYGKMQILHNFNLFIGKGQSLCLIGPNGAGKSTVLHSIYGFTDIYDGNVIIEDKNVTTLTPADKLKNAGVAYILQDNSVFPDMTVEENLLMGGFIKDNVEQSKVAAEEVLKKYTRLNERRNQKAKNLSGGERRLLEISRALIMNPEILLVDEPSIGLEPKFIDMVFEILGDLQKNEGKTIIMVEQNAKKGLEFADIGYVLVSGETVMADTGDRLLANPEVGKLFLGG
;
A
#
# COMPACT_ATOMS: atom_id res chain seq x y z
N VAL A 1 -39.21 7.54 6.60
CA VAL A 1 -37.84 7.15 7.05
C VAL A 1 -36.88 7.87 6.12
N MET A 2 -36.26 8.94 6.62
CA MET A 2 -35.31 9.75 5.85
C MET A 2 -33.98 9.02 5.84
N ALA A 3 -33.38 8.85 4.66
CA ALA A 3 -32.03 8.32 4.51
C ALA A 3 -31.01 9.36 5.03
N GLU A 4 -30.17 8.95 5.98
CA GLU A 4 -29.05 9.78 6.44
C GLU A 4 -28.01 9.91 5.32
N GLU A 5 -27.81 11.14 4.84
CA GLU A 5 -26.70 11.50 3.95
C GLU A 5 -25.37 11.28 4.68
N LYS A 6 -24.62 10.28 4.29
CA LYS A 6 -23.24 10.11 4.73
C LYS A 6 -22.35 11.16 4.06
N LYS A 7 -22.02 12.22 4.81
CA LYS A 7 -21.06 13.24 4.40
C LYS A 7 -19.63 12.72 4.51
N ILE A 8 -18.89 12.69 3.40
CA ILE A 8 -17.45 12.44 3.39
C ILE A 8 -16.73 13.78 3.50
N ARG A 9 -15.80 13.90 4.46
CA ARG A 9 -14.94 15.09 4.57
C ARG A 9 -13.83 14.98 3.52
N GLY A 10 -13.70 16.00 2.66
CA GLY A 10 -12.56 16.18 1.78
C GLY A 10 -11.29 16.48 2.61
N TYR A 11 -10.16 15.90 2.21
CA TYR A 11 -8.86 16.10 2.86
C TYR A 11 -8.06 17.16 2.13
N GLY A 12 -7.94 18.35 2.74
CA GLY A 12 -7.06 19.44 2.32
C GLY A 12 -7.06 20.52 3.39
N GLU A 13 -5.89 21.00 3.82
CA GLU A 13 -5.76 22.21 4.65
C GLU A 13 -6.11 23.45 3.82
N GLY A 14 -7.39 23.74 3.70
CA GLY A 14 -7.88 24.96 3.06
C GLY A 14 -9.39 25.07 3.21
N LYS A 15 -9.87 26.17 3.75
CA LYS A 15 -11.27 26.50 4.03
C LYS A 15 -12.10 26.54 2.73
N THR A 16 -12.58 25.41 2.28
CA THR A 16 -13.81 25.27 1.50
C THR A 16 -14.20 23.80 1.57
N ASP A 17 -15.18 23.46 2.41
CA ASP A 17 -15.81 22.15 2.47
C ASP A 17 -16.62 21.89 1.19
N THR A 18 -15.99 21.49 0.13
CA THR A 18 -16.67 20.87 -1.00
C THR A 18 -16.89 19.41 -0.63
N VAL A 19 -17.98 19.13 0.06
CA VAL A 19 -18.42 17.77 0.35
C VAL A 19 -18.96 17.17 -0.94
N VAL A 20 -18.09 16.52 -1.72
CA VAL A 20 -18.53 15.71 -2.86
C VAL A 20 -19.15 14.44 -2.30
N SER A 21 -20.42 14.15 -2.61
CA SER A 21 -21.08 12.95 -2.16
C SER A 21 -20.50 11.71 -2.86
N VAL A 22 -20.57 10.53 -2.20
CA VAL A 22 -20.14 9.24 -2.84
C VAL A 22 -20.87 9.05 -4.17
N ASP A 23 -22.16 9.42 -4.22
CA ASP A 23 -23.00 9.30 -5.43
C ASP A 23 -22.54 10.26 -6.54
N GLU A 24 -22.01 11.44 -6.21
CA GLU A 24 -21.43 12.36 -7.19
C GLU A 24 -20.10 11.83 -7.72
N VAL A 25 -19.24 11.29 -6.83
CA VAL A 25 -17.99 10.63 -7.24
C VAL A 25 -18.28 9.44 -8.15
N LEU A 26 -19.29 8.62 -7.83
CA LEU A 26 -19.71 7.51 -8.66
C LEU A 26 -20.24 7.97 -10.04
N LYS A 27 -21.10 8.97 -10.07
CA LYS A 27 -21.66 9.53 -11.33
C LYS A 27 -20.62 10.22 -12.21
N GLU A 28 -19.67 10.96 -11.61
CA GLU A 28 -18.57 11.58 -12.34
C GLU A 28 -17.57 10.52 -12.81
N SER A 29 -17.26 9.50 -11.98
CA SER A 29 -16.37 8.39 -12.39
C SER A 29 -16.96 7.53 -13.51
N GLU A 30 -18.29 7.36 -13.58
CA GLU A 30 -18.94 6.70 -14.73
C GLU A 30 -18.76 7.48 -16.04
N LYS A 31 -18.66 8.82 -16.00
CA LYS A 31 -18.35 9.64 -17.16
C LYS A 31 -16.89 9.56 -17.56
N ILE A 32 -15.99 9.36 -16.58
CA ILE A 32 -14.54 9.27 -16.74
C ILE A 32 -14.12 7.86 -17.19
N LYS A 33 -14.99 6.86 -17.10
CA LYS A 33 -14.74 5.46 -17.49
C LYS A 33 -14.24 5.34 -18.94
N ALA A 34 -13.05 5.90 -19.21
CA ALA A 34 -12.21 5.39 -20.26
C ALA A 34 -11.89 3.95 -19.87
N LYS A 35 -12.25 2.96 -20.69
CA LYS A 35 -11.87 1.58 -20.46
C LYS A 35 -10.34 1.54 -20.47
N VAL A 36 -9.73 1.55 -19.26
CA VAL A 36 -8.30 1.36 -19.12
C VAL A 36 -7.99 -0.04 -19.64
N SER A 37 -7.31 -0.13 -20.76
CA SER A 37 -6.98 -1.41 -21.38
C SER A 37 -5.79 -2.07 -20.65
N ASN A 38 -5.67 -3.39 -20.74
CA ASN A 38 -4.50 -4.09 -20.20
C ASN A 38 -3.20 -3.65 -20.91
N GLU A 39 -3.28 -3.18 -22.15
CA GLU A 39 -2.14 -2.65 -22.90
C GLU A 39 -1.66 -1.32 -22.31
N ASP A 40 -2.60 -0.42 -21.95
CA ASP A 40 -2.27 0.83 -21.25
C ASP A 40 -1.60 0.54 -19.89
N LEU A 41 -2.19 -0.35 -19.09
CA LEU A 41 -1.63 -0.75 -17.79
C LEU A 41 -0.23 -1.38 -17.93
N LEU A 42 -0.03 -2.22 -18.95
CA LEU A 42 1.26 -2.85 -19.20
C LEU A 42 2.32 -1.82 -19.64
N SER A 43 1.92 -0.82 -20.43
CA SER A 43 2.85 0.24 -20.84
C SER A 43 3.35 1.06 -19.65
N LEU A 44 2.51 1.31 -18.63
CA LEU A 44 2.89 2.00 -17.40
C LEU A 44 3.93 1.20 -16.58
N SER A 45 3.90 -0.12 -16.67
CA SER A 45 4.89 -1.00 -16.02
C SER A 45 6.19 -1.16 -16.82
N ASN A 46 6.48 -0.26 -17.77
CA ASN A 46 7.61 -0.35 -18.70
C ASN A 46 7.61 -1.66 -19.52
N ASN A 47 6.41 -2.17 -19.84
CA ASN A 47 6.19 -3.48 -20.49
C ASN A 47 6.80 -4.66 -19.75
N ALA A 48 7.03 -4.52 -18.43
CA ALA A 48 7.51 -5.56 -17.53
C ALA A 48 6.38 -6.05 -16.62
N LYS A 49 6.37 -7.35 -16.35
CA LYS A 49 5.37 -8.00 -15.51
C LYS A 49 6.05 -8.62 -14.31
N PHE A 50 6.51 -7.80 -13.37
CA PHE A 50 7.09 -8.31 -12.13
C PHE A 50 6.01 -8.83 -11.18
N LEU A 51 4.95 -8.03 -10.99
CA LEU A 51 3.71 -8.48 -10.37
C LEU A 51 2.55 -8.12 -11.30
N GLU A 52 1.68 -9.09 -11.55
CA GLU A 52 0.46 -8.91 -12.32
C GLU A 52 -0.76 -9.49 -11.60
N ILE A 53 -1.86 -8.79 -11.72
CA ILE A 53 -3.18 -9.25 -11.33
C ILE A 53 -4.03 -9.29 -12.59
N ASN A 54 -4.64 -10.43 -12.86
CA ASN A 54 -5.44 -10.64 -14.06
C ASN A 54 -6.88 -11.04 -13.70
N GLY A 55 -7.84 -10.20 -14.04
CA GLY A 55 -9.27 -10.45 -13.93
C GLY A 55 -9.74 -10.79 -12.51
N LEU A 56 -9.13 -10.20 -11.47
CA LEU A 56 -9.34 -10.60 -10.10
C LEU A 56 -10.74 -10.27 -9.62
N GLN A 57 -11.42 -11.29 -9.10
CA GLN A 57 -12.66 -11.18 -8.36
C GLN A 57 -12.37 -11.63 -6.93
N ALA A 58 -12.46 -10.72 -5.97
CA ALA A 58 -12.07 -10.98 -4.60
C ALA A 58 -12.92 -10.22 -3.58
N GLY A 59 -12.92 -10.71 -2.34
CA GLY A 59 -13.69 -10.09 -1.27
C GLY A 59 -13.57 -10.85 0.05
N TYR A 60 -14.63 -10.83 0.84
CA TYR A 60 -14.67 -11.44 2.17
C TYR A 60 -15.95 -12.26 2.35
N GLY A 61 -15.81 -13.59 2.54
CA GLY A 61 -16.93 -14.50 2.67
C GLY A 61 -17.81 -14.50 1.42
N LYS A 62 -19.00 -13.90 1.48
CA LYS A 62 -19.93 -13.77 0.33
C LYS A 62 -19.94 -12.37 -0.28
N MET A 63 -19.20 -11.43 0.28
CA MET A 63 -19.16 -10.04 -0.17
C MET A 63 -18.02 -9.86 -1.14
N GLN A 64 -18.34 -9.80 -2.42
CA GLN A 64 -17.38 -9.44 -3.46
C GLN A 64 -17.14 -7.95 -3.45
N ILE A 65 -15.86 -7.55 -3.47
CA ILE A 65 -15.38 -6.15 -3.44
C ILE A 65 -14.71 -5.78 -4.75
N LEU A 66 -13.83 -6.65 -5.26
CA LEU A 66 -13.12 -6.42 -6.52
C LEU A 66 -13.83 -7.13 -7.65
N HIS A 67 -13.96 -6.43 -8.79
CA HIS A 67 -14.70 -6.88 -9.96
C HIS A 67 -13.80 -6.80 -11.20
N ASN A 68 -13.31 -7.94 -11.71
CA ASN A 68 -12.45 -8.04 -12.89
C ASN A 68 -11.25 -7.07 -12.82
N PHE A 69 -10.63 -6.99 -11.63
CA PHE A 69 -9.54 -6.04 -11.37
C PHE A 69 -8.24 -6.50 -12.01
N ASN A 70 -7.56 -5.57 -12.69
CA ASN A 70 -6.28 -5.81 -13.33
C ASN A 70 -5.23 -4.82 -12.83
N LEU A 71 -3.99 -5.28 -12.61
CA LEU A 71 -2.87 -4.44 -12.21
C LEU A 71 -1.57 -5.01 -12.77
N PHE A 72 -0.69 -4.14 -13.26
CA PHE A 72 0.66 -4.49 -13.68
C PHE A 72 1.65 -3.52 -13.05
N ILE A 73 2.76 -4.05 -12.55
CA ILE A 73 3.88 -3.26 -12.03
C ILE A 73 5.20 -3.94 -12.37
N GLY A 74 6.17 -3.14 -12.79
CA GLY A 74 7.54 -3.58 -13.04
C GLY A 74 8.37 -3.63 -11.75
N LYS A 75 9.48 -4.37 -11.78
CA LYS A 75 10.41 -4.48 -10.65
C LYS A 75 11.01 -3.11 -10.29
N GLY A 76 11.02 -2.76 -9.02
CA GLY A 76 11.57 -1.49 -8.53
C GLY A 76 10.70 -0.26 -8.76
N GLN A 77 9.49 -0.42 -9.31
CA GLN A 77 8.52 0.68 -9.44
C GLN A 77 7.71 0.85 -8.15
N SER A 78 7.15 2.05 -8.00
CA SER A 78 6.15 2.39 -6.98
C SER A 78 4.77 2.60 -7.60
N LEU A 79 3.74 2.04 -6.98
CA LEU A 79 2.35 2.17 -7.40
C LEU A 79 1.48 2.64 -6.24
N CYS A 80 0.67 3.67 -6.45
CA CYS A 80 -0.29 4.15 -5.47
C CYS A 80 -1.74 3.92 -5.94
N LEU A 81 -2.54 3.31 -5.07
CA LEU A 81 -3.97 3.14 -5.23
C LEU A 81 -4.68 4.29 -4.53
N ILE A 82 -5.42 5.10 -5.27
CA ILE A 82 -6.26 6.17 -4.75
C ILE A 82 -7.73 5.92 -5.07
N GLY A 83 -8.62 6.62 -4.37
CA GLY A 83 -10.07 6.49 -4.56
C GLY A 83 -10.84 6.70 -3.27
N PRO A 84 -12.17 6.76 -3.32
CA PRO A 84 -13.00 6.99 -2.13
C PRO A 84 -12.89 5.84 -1.12
N ASN A 85 -13.33 6.10 0.12
CA ASN A 85 -13.42 5.05 1.13
C ASN A 85 -14.42 3.98 0.68
N GLY A 86 -14.04 2.71 0.84
CA GLY A 86 -14.83 1.57 0.36
C GLY A 86 -14.64 1.23 -1.13
N ALA A 87 -13.76 1.91 -1.85
CA ALA A 87 -13.47 1.62 -3.27
C ALA A 87 -12.78 0.26 -3.51
N GLY A 88 -12.28 -0.41 -2.47
CA GLY A 88 -11.59 -1.68 -2.58
C GLY A 88 -10.05 -1.58 -2.54
N LYS A 89 -9.48 -0.41 -2.25
CA LYS A 89 -8.03 -0.18 -2.25
C LYS A 89 -7.25 -1.17 -1.36
N SER A 90 -7.58 -1.22 -0.06
CA SER A 90 -6.93 -2.17 0.87
C SER A 90 -7.27 -3.62 0.52
N THR A 91 -8.43 -3.87 -0.12
CA THR A 91 -8.79 -5.21 -0.60
C THR A 91 -7.84 -5.69 -1.70
N VAL A 92 -7.30 -4.79 -2.54
CA VAL A 92 -6.25 -5.13 -3.53
C VAL A 92 -4.99 -5.61 -2.79
N LEU A 93 -4.49 -4.86 -1.79
CA LEU A 93 -3.32 -5.26 -1.01
C LEU A 93 -3.58 -6.58 -0.27
N HIS A 94 -4.75 -6.73 0.35
CA HIS A 94 -5.19 -7.95 1.03
C HIS A 94 -5.20 -9.15 0.08
N SER A 95 -5.66 -8.96 -1.16
CA SER A 95 -5.70 -10.04 -2.17
C SER A 95 -4.30 -10.47 -2.60
N ILE A 96 -3.39 -9.51 -2.83
CA ILE A 96 -1.99 -9.82 -3.12
C ILE A 96 -1.37 -10.62 -1.97
N TYR A 97 -1.64 -10.23 -0.72
CA TYR A 97 -1.05 -10.85 0.47
C TYR A 97 -1.72 -12.17 0.89
N GLY A 98 -2.99 -12.38 0.52
CA GLY A 98 -3.75 -13.60 0.84
C GLY A 98 -4.67 -13.49 2.06
N PHE A 99 -5.22 -12.30 2.30
CA PHE A 99 -6.20 -12.03 3.36
C PHE A 99 -7.65 -11.99 2.87
N THR A 100 -7.88 -12.19 1.57
CA THR A 100 -9.21 -12.22 0.97
C THR A 100 -9.54 -13.59 0.41
N ASP A 101 -10.82 -13.83 0.19
CA ASP A 101 -11.29 -14.93 -0.66
C ASP A 101 -11.16 -14.50 -2.13
N ILE A 102 -10.48 -15.29 -2.93
CA ILE A 102 -10.38 -15.11 -4.38
C ILE A 102 -11.43 -15.99 -5.03
N TYR A 103 -12.37 -15.38 -5.75
CA TYR A 103 -13.46 -16.09 -6.44
C TYR A 103 -13.07 -16.43 -7.88
N ASP A 104 -12.28 -15.55 -8.54
CA ASP A 104 -11.77 -15.76 -9.89
C ASP A 104 -10.54 -14.87 -10.14
N GLY A 105 -9.78 -15.15 -11.19
CA GLY A 105 -8.57 -14.40 -11.55
C GLY A 105 -7.32 -14.90 -10.84
N ASN A 106 -6.21 -14.22 -11.10
CA ASN A 106 -4.88 -14.66 -10.64
C ASN A 106 -4.01 -13.49 -10.15
N VAL A 107 -3.17 -13.79 -9.16
CA VAL A 107 -2.02 -12.97 -8.76
C VAL A 107 -0.75 -13.72 -9.15
N ILE A 108 0.09 -13.11 -9.97
CA ILE A 108 1.31 -13.71 -10.52
C ILE A 108 2.49 -12.81 -10.15
N ILE A 109 3.58 -13.41 -9.65
CA ILE A 109 4.83 -12.73 -9.32
C ILE A 109 5.97 -13.49 -9.99
N GLU A 110 6.80 -12.82 -10.80
CA GLU A 110 7.89 -13.43 -11.55
C GLU A 110 7.44 -14.71 -12.28
N ASP A 111 6.35 -14.60 -13.07
CA ASP A 111 5.72 -15.69 -13.82
C ASP A 111 5.19 -16.86 -12.97
N LYS A 112 5.20 -16.76 -11.64
CA LYS A 112 4.67 -17.77 -10.72
C LYS A 112 3.30 -17.36 -10.21
N ASN A 113 2.31 -18.24 -10.37
CA ASN A 113 0.99 -18.02 -9.77
C ASN A 113 1.07 -18.22 -8.24
N VAL A 114 0.83 -17.13 -7.51
CA VAL A 114 0.88 -17.08 -6.04
C VAL A 114 -0.51 -16.89 -5.42
N THR A 115 -1.57 -17.00 -6.21
CA THR A 115 -2.95 -16.68 -5.80
C THR A 115 -3.35 -17.43 -4.53
N THR A 116 -3.06 -18.73 -4.46
CA THR A 116 -3.49 -19.62 -3.36
C THR A 116 -2.45 -19.79 -2.24
N LEU A 117 -1.30 -19.12 -2.35
CA LEU A 117 -0.29 -19.18 -1.30
C LEU A 117 -0.78 -18.52 -0.01
N THR A 118 -0.42 -19.10 1.13
CA THR A 118 -0.68 -18.49 2.43
C THR A 118 0.12 -17.19 2.62
N PRO A 119 -0.29 -16.26 3.50
CA PRO A 119 0.49 -15.07 3.81
C PRO A 119 1.94 -15.38 4.23
N ALA A 120 2.16 -16.44 4.99
CA ALA A 120 3.50 -16.88 5.39
C ALA A 120 4.34 -17.33 4.19
N ASP A 121 3.75 -18.10 3.25
CA ASP A 121 4.43 -18.51 2.04
C ASP A 121 4.70 -17.35 1.09
N LYS A 122 3.78 -16.39 0.98
CA LYS A 122 3.99 -15.17 0.19
C LYS A 122 5.13 -14.34 0.74
N LEU A 123 5.26 -14.21 2.07
CA LEU A 123 6.38 -13.54 2.69
C LEU A 123 7.69 -14.32 2.51
N LYS A 124 7.70 -15.63 2.77
CA LYS A 124 8.91 -16.46 2.75
C LYS A 124 9.37 -16.81 1.33
N ASN A 125 8.44 -17.15 0.42
CA ASN A 125 8.76 -17.77 -0.87
C ASN A 125 8.51 -16.84 -2.06
N ALA A 126 7.63 -15.85 -1.92
CA ALA A 126 7.33 -14.86 -2.97
C ALA A 126 7.88 -13.46 -2.67
N GLY A 127 8.54 -13.27 -1.51
CA GLY A 127 9.17 -12.02 -1.16
C GLY A 127 8.21 -10.84 -0.96
N VAL A 128 6.97 -11.09 -0.54
CA VAL A 128 5.95 -10.04 -0.33
C VAL A 128 5.81 -9.77 1.16
N ALA A 129 6.08 -8.55 1.60
CA ALA A 129 5.80 -8.11 2.96
C ALA A 129 4.65 -7.11 3.00
N TYR A 130 3.90 -7.09 4.10
CA TYR A 130 2.77 -6.20 4.32
C TYR A 130 3.02 -5.29 5.53
N ILE A 131 2.99 -3.99 5.31
CA ILE A 131 3.07 -2.96 6.34
C ILE A 131 1.66 -2.45 6.58
N LEU A 132 1.07 -2.89 7.70
CA LEU A 132 -0.30 -2.58 8.08
C LEU A 132 -0.47 -1.10 8.44
N GLN A 133 -1.70 -0.62 8.37
CA GLN A 133 -2.09 0.75 8.71
C GLN A 133 -1.74 1.09 10.17
N ASP A 134 -2.10 0.22 11.13
CA ASP A 134 -1.98 0.46 12.56
C ASP A 134 -1.55 -0.79 13.35
N ASN A 135 -1.01 -0.54 14.56
CA ASN A 135 -0.84 -1.53 15.63
C ASN A 135 -0.08 -2.81 15.25
N SER A 136 0.86 -2.70 14.32
CA SER A 136 1.61 -3.87 13.87
C SER A 136 2.81 -4.21 14.76
N VAL A 137 3.15 -3.38 15.76
CA VAL A 137 4.22 -3.67 16.73
C VAL A 137 3.67 -4.33 17.99
N PHE A 138 4.52 -5.10 18.67
CA PHE A 138 4.24 -5.66 19.99
C PHE A 138 4.64 -4.62 21.06
N PRO A 139 3.67 -3.95 21.72
CA PRO A 139 3.93 -2.76 22.52
C PRO A 139 4.78 -3.02 23.77
N ASP A 140 4.67 -4.21 24.35
CA ASP A 140 5.41 -4.60 25.55
C ASP A 140 6.78 -5.25 25.29
N MET A 141 7.08 -5.56 24.04
CA MET A 141 8.39 -5.99 23.56
C MET A 141 9.30 -4.79 23.30
N THR A 142 10.61 -5.00 23.42
CA THR A 142 11.62 -4.01 23.01
C THR A 142 11.65 -3.84 21.49
N VAL A 143 12.36 -2.80 21.03
CA VAL A 143 12.63 -2.60 19.59
C VAL A 143 13.30 -3.84 19.00
N GLU A 144 14.36 -4.35 19.64
CA GLU A 144 15.08 -5.54 19.18
C GLU A 144 14.18 -6.77 19.12
N GLU A 145 13.39 -7.04 20.15
CA GLU A 145 12.46 -8.16 20.19
C GLU A 145 11.40 -8.05 19.07
N ASN A 146 10.90 -6.84 18.80
CA ASN A 146 9.99 -6.60 17.67
C ASN A 146 10.65 -6.92 16.31
N LEU A 147 11.90 -6.54 16.11
CA LEU A 147 12.65 -6.87 14.90
C LEU A 147 12.84 -8.37 14.75
N LEU A 148 13.23 -9.07 15.83
CA LEU A 148 13.37 -10.54 15.85
C LEU A 148 12.07 -11.24 15.48
N MET A 149 10.91 -10.72 15.94
CA MET A 149 9.60 -11.25 15.56
C MET A 149 9.32 -11.09 14.05
N GLY A 150 9.87 -10.07 13.40
CA GLY A 150 9.81 -9.94 11.93
C GLY A 150 10.46 -11.10 11.17
N GLY A 151 11.42 -11.76 11.79
CA GLY A 151 12.12 -12.94 11.26
C GLY A 151 11.62 -14.28 11.78
N PHE A 152 10.44 -14.33 12.43
CA PHE A 152 9.94 -15.55 13.09
C PHE A 152 9.84 -16.77 12.15
N ILE A 153 9.56 -16.54 10.86
CA ILE A 153 9.46 -17.60 9.86
C ILE A 153 10.77 -17.92 9.13
N LYS A 154 11.91 -17.31 9.52
CA LYS A 154 13.24 -17.69 9.01
C LYS A 154 13.61 -19.10 9.51
N ASP A 155 14.52 -19.74 8.82
CA ASP A 155 14.90 -21.14 9.09
C ASP A 155 15.58 -21.32 10.46
N ASN A 156 16.24 -20.29 10.97
CA ASN A 156 16.81 -20.30 12.31
C ASN A 156 16.89 -18.90 12.92
N VAL A 157 17.00 -18.85 14.25
CA VAL A 157 17.03 -17.62 15.04
C VAL A 157 18.27 -16.76 14.73
N GLU A 158 19.40 -17.37 14.39
CA GLU A 158 20.63 -16.63 14.10
C GLU A 158 20.50 -15.78 12.85
N GLN A 159 19.83 -16.26 11.80
CA GLN A 159 19.51 -15.46 10.62
C GLN A 159 18.62 -14.26 10.96
N SER A 160 17.69 -14.42 11.90
CA SER A 160 16.84 -13.31 12.36
C SER A 160 17.66 -12.26 13.13
N LYS A 161 18.63 -12.69 13.96
CA LYS A 161 19.54 -11.77 14.68
C LYS A 161 20.42 -10.99 13.71
N VAL A 162 21.03 -11.66 12.74
CA VAL A 162 21.88 -10.99 11.72
C VAL A 162 21.06 -9.94 10.98
N ALA A 163 19.86 -10.29 10.51
CA ALA A 163 18.99 -9.34 9.81
C ALA A 163 18.55 -8.17 10.71
N ALA A 164 18.26 -8.42 12.00
CA ALA A 164 17.93 -7.37 12.95
C ALA A 164 19.11 -6.41 13.19
N GLU A 165 20.34 -6.92 13.30
CA GLU A 165 21.54 -6.09 13.42
C GLU A 165 21.80 -5.25 12.17
N GLU A 166 21.54 -5.77 10.97
CA GLU A 166 21.64 -4.99 9.71
C GLU A 166 20.64 -3.84 9.68
N VAL A 167 19.41 -4.10 10.07
CA VAL A 167 18.35 -3.08 10.19
C VAL A 167 18.69 -2.04 11.25
N LEU A 168 19.21 -2.44 12.41
CA LEU A 168 19.62 -1.51 13.47
C LEU A 168 20.82 -0.65 13.04
N LYS A 169 21.75 -1.19 12.27
CA LYS A 169 22.86 -0.42 11.68
C LYS A 169 22.35 0.62 10.67
N LYS A 170 21.36 0.27 9.86
CA LYS A 170 20.74 1.18 8.89
C LYS A 170 19.98 2.30 9.57
N TYR A 171 19.21 1.99 10.61
CA TYR A 171 18.35 2.94 11.31
C TYR A 171 18.87 3.26 12.71
N THR A 172 19.86 4.16 12.79
CA THR A 172 20.53 4.56 14.03
C THR A 172 19.56 4.95 15.15
N ARG A 173 18.46 5.62 14.80
CA ARG A 173 17.41 6.01 15.76
C ARG A 173 16.76 4.82 16.46
N LEU A 174 16.55 3.70 15.76
CA LEU A 174 16.06 2.47 16.37
C LEU A 174 17.15 1.79 17.21
N ASN A 175 18.40 1.82 16.76
CA ASN A 175 19.52 1.25 17.48
C ASN A 175 19.71 1.92 18.85
N GLU A 176 19.63 3.24 18.92
CA GLU A 176 19.68 4.00 20.18
C GLU A 176 18.55 3.61 21.15
N ARG A 177 17.44 3.08 20.62
CA ARG A 177 16.26 2.67 21.36
C ARG A 177 16.12 1.14 21.49
N ARG A 178 17.13 0.35 21.08
CA ARG A 178 17.00 -1.10 20.91
C ARG A 178 16.41 -1.84 22.11
N ASN A 179 16.75 -1.40 23.33
CA ASN A 179 16.27 -1.99 24.58
C ASN A 179 14.99 -1.33 25.12
N GLN A 180 14.44 -0.33 24.45
CA GLN A 180 13.24 0.38 24.87
C GLN A 180 12.00 -0.37 24.37
N LYS A 181 10.96 -0.48 25.23
CA LYS A 181 9.66 -1.05 24.84
C LYS A 181 8.99 -0.20 23.77
N ALA A 182 8.39 -0.85 22.75
CA ALA A 182 7.77 -0.18 21.61
C ALA A 182 6.64 0.79 22.02
N LYS A 183 5.93 0.55 23.09
CA LYS A 183 4.91 1.46 23.62
C LYS A 183 5.44 2.84 24.03
N ASN A 184 6.72 2.96 24.33
CA ASN A 184 7.37 4.20 24.74
C ASN A 184 7.98 4.99 23.57
N LEU A 185 7.87 4.48 22.34
CA LEU A 185 8.33 5.15 21.13
C LEU A 185 7.35 6.25 20.73
N SER A 186 7.89 7.33 20.13
CA SER A 186 7.05 8.32 19.42
C SER A 186 6.32 7.68 18.23
N GLY A 187 5.28 8.33 17.71
CA GLY A 187 4.53 7.84 16.55
C GLY A 187 5.44 7.55 15.35
N GLY A 188 6.38 8.47 15.04
CA GLY A 188 7.33 8.27 13.96
C GLY A 188 8.34 7.16 14.20
N GLU A 189 8.86 7.01 15.43
CA GLU A 189 9.76 5.89 15.76
C GLU A 189 9.03 4.55 15.71
N ARG A 190 7.76 4.52 16.10
CA ARG A 190 6.91 3.33 15.98
C ARG A 190 6.69 2.96 14.52
N ARG A 191 6.38 3.94 13.66
CA ARG A 191 6.21 3.69 12.23
C ARG A 191 7.50 3.20 11.57
N LEU A 192 8.64 3.78 11.96
CA LEU A 192 9.95 3.29 11.53
C LEU A 192 10.18 1.83 11.95
N LEU A 193 9.80 1.46 13.19
CA LEU A 193 9.91 0.08 13.66
C LEU A 193 9.00 -0.88 12.88
N GLU A 194 7.78 -0.46 12.52
CA GLU A 194 6.85 -1.26 11.71
C GLU A 194 7.44 -1.55 10.32
N ILE A 195 7.94 -0.53 9.63
CA ILE A 195 8.63 -0.68 8.34
C ILE A 195 9.84 -1.59 8.50
N SER A 196 10.69 -1.32 9.50
CA SER A 196 11.92 -2.06 9.77
C SER A 196 11.67 -3.54 10.03
N ARG A 197 10.59 -3.87 10.75
CA ARG A 197 10.21 -5.25 11.01
C ARG A 197 9.84 -6.00 9.72
N ALA A 198 9.17 -5.34 8.78
CA ALA A 198 8.86 -5.94 7.49
C ALA A 198 10.12 -6.24 6.67
N LEU A 199 11.20 -5.45 6.84
CA LEU A 199 12.46 -5.61 6.11
C LEU A 199 13.31 -6.81 6.59
N ILE A 200 13.05 -7.37 7.77
CA ILE A 200 13.83 -8.50 8.33
C ILE A 200 13.83 -9.72 7.39
N MET A 201 12.75 -9.92 6.64
CA MET A 201 12.64 -10.99 5.64
C MET A 201 13.28 -10.63 4.29
N ASN A 202 13.83 -9.42 4.16
CA ASN A 202 14.37 -8.87 2.91
C ASN A 202 13.42 -9.02 1.71
N PRO A 203 12.17 -8.53 1.80
CA PRO A 203 11.19 -8.68 0.74
C PRO A 203 11.58 -7.90 -0.52
N GLU A 204 11.11 -8.37 -1.68
CA GLU A 204 11.22 -7.64 -2.94
C GLU A 204 10.03 -6.71 -3.18
N ILE A 205 8.87 -7.06 -2.61
CA ILE A 205 7.61 -6.31 -2.72
C ILE A 205 7.17 -5.86 -1.32
N LEU A 206 6.91 -4.57 -1.19
CA LEU A 206 6.32 -3.96 0.00
C LEU A 206 4.89 -3.52 -0.31
N LEU A 207 3.92 -4.11 0.36
CA LEU A 207 2.54 -3.65 0.40
C LEU A 207 2.40 -2.70 1.59
N VAL A 208 1.96 -1.47 1.35
CA VAL A 208 1.94 -0.40 2.37
C VAL A 208 0.54 0.19 2.45
N ASP A 209 -0.14 -0.01 3.57
CA ASP A 209 -1.49 0.47 3.78
C ASP A 209 -1.49 1.75 4.63
N GLU A 210 -1.91 2.86 4.02
CA GLU A 210 -2.06 4.20 4.60
C GLU A 210 -0.89 4.63 5.51
N PRO A 211 0.35 4.70 4.98
CA PRO A 211 1.55 4.93 5.80
C PRO A 211 1.57 6.27 6.54
N SER A 212 0.80 7.26 6.10
CA SER A 212 0.78 8.62 6.67
C SER A 212 -0.28 8.83 7.76
N ILE A 213 -1.22 7.89 7.92
CA ILE A 213 -2.36 8.10 8.80
C ILE A 213 -1.95 8.30 10.26
N GLY A 214 -2.56 9.31 10.93
CA GLY A 214 -2.32 9.57 12.35
C GLY A 214 -0.93 10.11 12.69
N LEU A 215 -0.09 10.40 11.70
CA LEU A 215 1.25 10.96 11.92
C LEU A 215 1.26 12.49 11.83
N GLU A 216 2.15 13.12 12.61
CA GLU A 216 2.49 14.54 12.44
C GLU A 216 3.22 14.76 11.11
N PRO A 217 3.08 15.94 10.44
CA PRO A 217 3.65 16.21 9.12
C PRO A 217 5.13 15.82 8.95
N LYS A 218 5.97 16.16 9.94
CA LYS A 218 7.42 15.81 9.92
C LYS A 218 7.70 14.30 9.87
N PHE A 219 6.79 13.47 10.42
CA PHE A 219 6.94 12.02 10.39
C PHE A 219 6.38 11.43 9.10
N ILE A 220 5.39 12.09 8.48
CA ILE A 220 4.92 11.73 7.13
C ILE A 220 6.08 11.84 6.14
N ASP A 221 6.77 12.99 6.12
CA ASP A 221 7.90 13.20 5.21
C ASP A 221 9.01 12.15 5.44
N MET A 222 9.35 11.88 6.71
CA MET A 222 10.31 10.83 7.05
C MET A 222 9.90 9.43 6.51
N VAL A 223 8.62 9.07 6.60
CA VAL A 223 8.14 7.76 6.11
C VAL A 223 8.28 7.67 4.60
N PHE A 224 7.88 8.71 3.86
CA PHE A 224 8.01 8.76 2.41
C PHE A 224 9.47 8.79 1.96
N GLU A 225 10.37 9.46 2.69
CA GLU A 225 11.82 9.40 2.46
C GLU A 225 12.36 7.98 2.61
N ILE A 226 11.97 7.25 3.66
CA ILE A 226 12.38 5.86 3.88
C ILE A 226 11.86 4.95 2.76
N LEU A 227 10.58 5.08 2.37
CA LEU A 227 10.02 4.30 1.27
C LEU A 227 10.71 4.62 -0.06
N GLY A 228 11.04 5.90 -0.30
CA GLY A 228 11.79 6.34 -1.47
C GLY A 228 13.22 5.79 -1.51
N ASP A 229 13.91 5.72 -0.37
CA ASP A 229 15.23 5.08 -0.26
C ASP A 229 15.14 3.58 -0.58
N LEU A 230 14.16 2.89 -0.02
CA LEU A 230 13.92 1.46 -0.28
C LEU A 230 13.64 1.19 -1.77
N GLN A 231 12.86 2.05 -2.43
CA GLN A 231 12.57 1.91 -3.85
C GLN A 231 13.79 2.22 -4.71
N LYS A 232 14.38 3.43 -4.55
CA LYS A 232 15.38 3.97 -5.49
C LYS A 232 16.76 3.37 -5.29
N ASN A 233 17.16 3.13 -4.04
CA ASN A 233 18.50 2.68 -3.69
C ASN A 233 18.58 1.16 -3.47
N GLU A 234 17.48 0.52 -3.00
CA GLU A 234 17.45 -0.93 -2.78
C GLU A 234 16.62 -1.70 -3.82
N GLY A 235 16.01 -1.00 -4.77
CA GLY A 235 15.25 -1.61 -5.87
C GLY A 235 13.97 -2.32 -5.42
N LYS A 236 13.41 -1.97 -4.25
CA LYS A 236 12.16 -2.55 -3.77
C LYS A 236 10.98 -2.09 -4.61
N THR A 237 10.08 -3.01 -4.94
CA THR A 237 8.79 -2.68 -5.57
C THR A 237 7.80 -2.32 -4.47
N ILE A 238 7.10 -1.19 -4.61
CA ILE A 238 6.19 -0.69 -3.58
C ILE A 238 4.79 -0.55 -4.17
N ILE A 239 3.81 -1.19 -3.54
CA ILE A 239 2.39 -0.99 -3.85
C ILE A 239 1.74 -0.42 -2.59
N MET A 240 1.23 0.81 -2.67
CA MET A 240 0.63 1.47 -1.52
C MET A 240 -0.82 1.88 -1.75
N VAL A 241 -1.55 1.94 -0.66
CA VAL A 241 -2.80 2.67 -0.52
C VAL A 241 -2.49 3.92 0.29
N GLU A 242 -2.93 5.09 -0.15
CA GLU A 242 -2.75 6.32 0.61
C GLU A 242 -4.03 7.14 0.60
N GLN A 243 -4.42 7.64 1.78
CA GLN A 243 -5.59 8.49 1.92
C GLN A 243 -5.30 9.92 1.46
N ASN A 244 -4.10 10.42 1.71
CA ASN A 244 -3.60 11.65 1.12
C ASN A 244 -3.17 11.38 -0.33
N ALA A 245 -4.15 11.42 -1.25
CA ALA A 245 -3.94 11.10 -2.65
C ALA A 245 -2.81 11.92 -3.29
N LYS A 246 -2.65 13.19 -2.89
CA LYS A 246 -1.58 14.05 -3.39
C LYS A 246 -0.21 13.49 -3.02
N LYS A 247 0.04 13.20 -1.73
CA LYS A 247 1.31 12.63 -1.26
C LYS A 247 1.59 11.26 -1.88
N GLY A 248 0.55 10.42 -1.99
CA GLY A 248 0.68 9.10 -2.61
C GLY A 248 1.08 9.19 -4.09
N LEU A 249 0.46 10.09 -4.86
CA LEU A 249 0.78 10.29 -6.28
C LEU A 249 2.12 11.01 -6.50
N GLU A 250 2.52 11.94 -5.61
CA GLU A 250 3.85 12.57 -5.64
C GLU A 250 4.98 11.54 -5.45
N PHE A 251 4.71 10.48 -4.71
CA PHE A 251 5.66 9.40 -4.46
C PHE A 251 5.69 8.37 -5.60
N ALA A 252 4.54 8.05 -6.19
CA ALA A 252 4.37 6.88 -7.04
C ALA A 252 4.76 7.13 -8.50
N ASP A 253 5.47 6.17 -9.11
CA ASP A 253 5.68 6.13 -10.58
C ASP A 253 4.35 5.95 -11.30
N ILE A 254 3.44 5.13 -10.73
CA ILE A 254 2.16 4.76 -11.31
C ILE A 254 1.04 5.02 -10.30
N GLY A 255 -0.05 5.65 -10.74
CA GLY A 255 -1.26 5.80 -9.97
C GLY A 255 -2.44 5.03 -10.58
N TYR A 256 -3.24 4.41 -9.73
CA TYR A 256 -4.52 3.79 -10.11
C TYR A 256 -5.64 4.43 -9.31
N VAL A 257 -6.68 4.86 -10.00
CA VAL A 257 -7.90 5.38 -9.38
C VAL A 257 -8.94 4.28 -9.33
N LEU A 258 -9.33 3.87 -8.13
CA LEU A 258 -10.32 2.83 -7.89
C LEU A 258 -11.66 3.44 -7.49
N VAL A 259 -12.74 2.90 -8.06
CA VAL A 259 -14.12 3.18 -7.66
C VAL A 259 -14.90 1.87 -7.71
N SER A 260 -15.59 1.51 -6.62
CA SER A 260 -16.43 0.32 -6.53
C SER A 260 -15.77 -0.98 -7.00
N GLY A 261 -14.49 -1.17 -6.64
CA GLY A 261 -13.73 -2.40 -6.95
C GLY A 261 -13.19 -2.50 -8.37
N GLU A 262 -13.30 -1.45 -9.17
CA GLU A 262 -12.80 -1.37 -10.54
C GLU A 262 -11.79 -0.23 -10.70
N THR A 263 -10.84 -0.38 -11.62
CA THR A 263 -9.95 0.71 -12.04
C THR A 263 -10.67 1.59 -13.06
N VAL A 264 -10.86 2.87 -12.70
CA VAL A 264 -11.52 3.85 -13.58
C VAL A 264 -10.51 4.70 -14.36
N MET A 265 -9.30 4.86 -13.81
CA MET A 265 -8.20 5.58 -14.44
C MET A 265 -6.87 5.01 -13.95
N ALA A 266 -5.87 4.98 -14.82
CA ALA A 266 -4.48 4.71 -14.47
C ALA A 266 -3.55 5.52 -15.36
N ASP A 267 -2.53 6.13 -14.77
CA ASP A 267 -1.48 6.86 -15.49
C ASP A 267 -0.25 6.99 -14.58
N THR A 268 0.78 7.69 -15.01
CA THR A 268 1.89 8.07 -14.15
C THR A 268 1.40 8.99 -13.02
N GLY A 269 2.07 8.93 -11.85
CA GLY A 269 1.71 9.78 -10.72
C GLY A 269 1.61 11.26 -11.08
N ASP A 270 2.61 11.78 -11.83
CA ASP A 270 2.65 13.18 -12.28
C ASP A 270 1.47 13.55 -13.20
N ARG A 271 1.07 12.67 -14.11
CA ARG A 271 -0.07 12.93 -15.01
C ARG A 271 -1.39 12.91 -14.25
N LEU A 272 -1.56 12.02 -13.29
CA LEU A 272 -2.75 12.02 -12.44
C LEU A 272 -2.82 13.26 -11.54
N LEU A 273 -1.69 13.73 -11.02
CA LEU A 273 -1.62 14.99 -10.26
C LEU A 273 -2.02 16.20 -11.09
N ALA A 274 -1.65 16.20 -12.39
CA ALA A 274 -1.99 17.27 -13.32
C ALA A 274 -3.42 17.16 -13.90
N ASN A 275 -4.12 16.05 -13.66
CA ASN A 275 -5.45 15.82 -14.20
C ASN A 275 -6.52 16.60 -13.40
N PRO A 276 -7.28 17.54 -14.05
CA PRO A 276 -8.27 18.36 -13.37
C PRO A 276 -9.40 17.56 -12.70
N GLU A 277 -9.78 16.41 -13.25
CA GLU A 277 -10.84 15.55 -12.72
C GLU A 277 -10.36 14.83 -11.45
N VAL A 278 -9.12 14.32 -11.45
CA VAL A 278 -8.48 13.77 -10.26
C VAL A 278 -8.32 14.86 -9.20
N GLY A 279 -7.90 16.07 -9.61
CA GLY A 279 -7.81 17.24 -8.75
C GLY A 279 -9.12 17.53 -8.02
N LYS A 280 -10.20 17.64 -8.76
CA LYS A 280 -11.54 17.93 -8.24
C LYS A 280 -12.08 16.84 -7.31
N LEU A 281 -11.89 15.56 -7.65
CA LEU A 281 -12.52 14.44 -6.94
C LEU A 281 -11.71 13.91 -5.76
N PHE A 282 -10.37 13.96 -5.82
CA PHE A 282 -9.50 13.26 -4.88
C PHE A 282 -8.41 14.12 -4.24
N LEU A 283 -8.08 15.30 -4.80
CA LEU A 283 -6.99 16.14 -4.28
C LEU A 283 -7.47 17.37 -3.51
N GLY A 284 -8.77 17.58 -3.37
CA GLY A 284 -9.36 18.64 -2.57
C GLY A 284 -9.58 19.97 -3.34
N GLY A 285 -9.62 19.93 -4.68
CA GLY A 285 -10.10 21.00 -5.57
C GLY A 285 -9.31 22.29 -5.51
#